data_0de030fa60075e504e21e1b20ce0dfa7
#
_entry.id   0de030fa60075e504e21e1b20ce0dfa7
#
_cell.length_a   1.000
_cell.length_b   1.000
_cell.length_c   1.000
_cell.angle_alpha   90.00
_cell.angle_beta   90.00
_cell.angle_gamma   90.00
#
_symmetry.space_group_name_H-M   'P 1'
#
loop_
_entity.id
_entity.type
_entity.pdbx_description
1 polymer ?
#
loop_
_entity_poly.entity_id
_entity_poly.type
_entity_poly.pdbx_seq_one_letter_code
_entity_poly.pdbx_strand_id
1 'polypeptide(L)'
;MKKFLLASVAFAAIAGPAMAADMPVAPPPPPVVYYDWTGAYIGFNAGSTWSHVDQTFGDGGAGPGSRNNFSTSPSNGIFGFHAGAQWQWGAWVLGAEAALSGCFNECLSTSGNVTTPANTFLQHKITNLFTVGPRLGYAWDRFMVFATGGYASANLKTSACSSVTGLCDQNTFGGRNVNGASRNTGWYAGGGFDYMVHKGPLVDVLLGLEYQHYDVGSKNAFCFNPGCNPGSAWDADLSAKGDIVRARLTIKTQGYGFYYR
;
A
#
# COMPACT_ATOMS: atom_id res chain seq x y z
N MET A 1 -40.57 77.19 46.47
CA MET A 1 -39.17 76.87 46.20
C MET A 1 -38.50 76.37 47.44
N LYS A 2 -38.91 75.17 47.98
CA LYS A 2 -38.30 74.55 49.17
C LYS A 2 -38.37 72.99 49.13
N LYS A 3 -38.24 72.38 47.99
CA LYS A 3 -38.36 70.92 47.88
C LYS A 3 -37.17 70.23 47.05
N PHE A 4 -36.10 70.95 46.77
CA PHE A 4 -34.98 70.44 46.00
C PHE A 4 -33.65 70.25 46.74
N LEU A 5 -33.66 70.46 48.08
CA LEU A 5 -32.40 70.38 48.87
C LEU A 5 -32.23 69.12 49.72
N LEU A 6 -33.08 68.11 49.59
CA LEU A 6 -32.99 66.87 50.35
C LEU A 6 -32.59 65.64 49.51
N ALA A 7 -32.34 65.81 48.23
CA ALA A 7 -31.93 64.65 47.33
C ALA A 7 -30.40 64.50 47.13
N SER A 8 -29.58 65.44 47.64
CA SER A 8 -28.14 65.45 47.35
C SER A 8 -27.20 64.85 48.45
N VAL A 9 -27.80 64.41 49.60
CA VAL A 9 -26.97 63.91 50.71
C VAL A 9 -26.97 62.36 50.81
N ALA A 10 -27.83 61.66 50.05
CA ALA A 10 -27.95 60.22 50.12
C ALA A 10 -26.98 59.42 49.16
N PHE A 11 -26.18 60.12 48.35
CA PHE A 11 -25.29 59.45 47.37
C PHE A 11 -23.80 59.37 47.79
N ALA A 12 -23.42 59.87 48.96
CA ALA A 12 -22.04 59.95 49.40
C ALA A 12 -21.62 58.81 50.38
N ALA A 13 -22.47 57.84 50.64
CA ALA A 13 -22.22 56.86 51.70
C ALA A 13 -22.01 55.41 51.20
N ILE A 14 -21.84 55.17 49.86
CA ILE A 14 -21.60 53.84 49.32
C ILE A 14 -20.28 53.79 48.52
N ALA A 15 -19.25 54.51 49.01
CA ALA A 15 -17.87 54.27 48.58
C ALA A 15 -17.21 53.30 49.61
N GLY A 16 -17.69 52.09 49.62
CA GLY A 16 -16.96 51.02 50.29
C GLY A 16 -15.64 50.76 49.56
N PRO A 17 -14.53 50.42 50.26
CA PRO A 17 -13.30 50.05 49.64
C PRO A 17 -13.62 48.88 48.72
N ALA A 18 -13.43 49.04 47.39
CA ALA A 18 -13.37 47.93 46.46
C ALA A 18 -12.13 47.13 46.86
N MET A 19 -12.33 46.08 47.66
CA MET A 19 -11.31 45.01 47.81
C MET A 19 -11.12 44.49 46.41
N ALA A 20 -10.00 44.85 45.78
CA ALA A 20 -9.53 44.17 44.58
C ALA A 20 -9.34 42.68 44.98
N ALA A 21 -10.37 41.89 44.69
CA ALA A 21 -10.22 40.43 44.79
C ALA A 21 -9.11 40.07 43.86
N ASP A 22 -7.99 39.57 44.40
CA ASP A 22 -6.94 38.91 43.64
C ASP A 22 -7.65 37.87 42.74
N MET A 23 -7.81 38.20 41.47
CA MET A 23 -8.35 37.23 40.52
C MET A 23 -7.32 36.11 40.45
N PRO A 24 -7.73 34.86 40.72
CA PRO A 24 -6.82 33.74 40.60
C PRO A 24 -6.21 33.77 39.19
N VAL A 25 -4.89 33.83 39.14
CA VAL A 25 -4.14 33.78 37.90
C VAL A 25 -4.62 32.54 37.13
N ALA A 26 -5.19 32.75 35.94
CA ALA A 26 -5.66 31.66 35.13
C ALA A 26 -4.50 30.64 34.92
N PRO A 27 -4.74 29.34 35.14
CA PRO A 27 -3.69 28.35 34.95
C PRO A 27 -3.10 28.52 33.54
N PRO A 28 -1.77 28.38 33.39
CA PRO A 28 -1.13 28.49 32.09
C PRO A 28 -1.82 27.53 31.11
N PRO A 29 -2.07 27.96 29.85
CA PRO A 29 -2.69 27.09 28.86
C PRO A 29 -1.85 25.80 28.73
N PRO A 30 -2.53 24.64 28.58
CA PRO A 30 -1.83 23.37 28.43
C PRO A 30 -0.84 23.45 27.25
N PRO A 31 0.32 22.81 27.37
CA PRO A 31 1.33 22.86 26.31
C PRO A 31 0.72 22.36 25.00
N VAL A 32 0.89 23.15 23.93
CA VAL A 32 0.43 22.78 22.59
C VAL A 32 1.31 21.61 22.12
N VAL A 33 0.70 20.43 21.97
CA VAL A 33 1.39 19.26 21.43
C VAL A 33 1.47 19.43 19.92
N TYR A 34 2.66 19.67 19.41
CA TYR A 34 2.90 19.78 17.98
C TYR A 34 3.20 18.38 17.40
N TYR A 35 2.47 17.96 16.38
CA TYR A 35 2.67 16.69 15.68
C TYR A 35 3.51 16.93 14.43
N ASP A 36 4.76 16.44 14.45
CA ASP A 36 5.69 16.51 13.33
C ASP A 36 5.73 15.15 12.61
N TRP A 37 5.46 15.17 11.32
CA TRP A 37 5.45 14.00 10.46
C TRP A 37 6.82 13.76 9.78
N THR A 38 7.79 14.66 9.98
CA THR A 38 9.15 14.53 9.45
C THR A 38 9.86 13.34 10.08
N GLY A 39 10.59 12.56 9.28
CA GLY A 39 11.44 11.47 9.76
C GLY A 39 11.49 10.28 8.82
N ALA A 40 12.43 9.39 9.14
CA ALA A 40 12.49 8.07 8.52
C ALA A 40 11.54 7.11 9.26
N TYR A 41 11.01 6.13 8.54
CA TYR A 41 10.11 5.16 9.13
C TYR A 41 10.28 3.77 8.52
N ILE A 42 9.92 2.79 9.31
CA ILE A 42 9.79 1.39 8.91
C ILE A 42 8.51 0.83 9.49
N GLY A 43 7.87 -0.07 8.79
CA GLY A 43 6.65 -0.67 9.29
C GLY A 43 6.34 -2.03 8.68
N PHE A 44 5.33 -2.63 9.26
CA PHE A 44 4.72 -3.88 8.82
C PHE A 44 3.34 -3.58 8.24
N ASN A 45 2.93 -4.37 7.24
CA ASN A 45 1.59 -4.30 6.69
C ASN A 45 0.99 -5.69 6.49
N ALA A 46 -0.32 -5.79 6.61
CA ALA A 46 -1.08 -7.01 6.36
C ALA A 46 -2.47 -6.67 5.81
N GLY A 47 -2.99 -7.49 4.90
CA GLY A 47 -4.26 -7.21 4.26
C GLY A 47 -4.68 -8.25 3.26
N SER A 48 -5.42 -7.82 2.27
CA SER A 48 -5.90 -8.68 1.18
C SER A 48 -5.57 -8.07 -0.18
N THR A 49 -5.36 -8.94 -1.15
CA THR A 49 -5.22 -8.58 -2.57
C THR A 49 -6.26 -9.30 -3.41
N TRP A 50 -6.78 -8.60 -4.39
CA TRP A 50 -7.62 -9.11 -5.47
C TRP A 50 -6.88 -8.88 -6.76
N SER A 51 -6.30 -9.94 -7.30
CA SER A 51 -5.49 -9.87 -8.51
C SER A 51 -6.27 -10.40 -9.70
N HIS A 52 -5.97 -9.90 -10.88
CA HIS A 52 -6.42 -10.41 -12.16
C HIS A 52 -5.19 -10.77 -12.97
N VAL A 53 -5.07 -12.05 -13.29
CA VAL A 53 -3.95 -12.60 -14.04
C VAL A 53 -4.48 -13.07 -15.39
N ASP A 54 -4.00 -12.44 -16.45
CA ASP A 54 -4.27 -12.85 -17.82
C ASP A 54 -3.06 -13.58 -18.37
N GLN A 55 -3.31 -14.72 -18.95
CA GLN A 55 -2.33 -15.52 -19.67
C GLN A 55 -2.78 -15.78 -21.08
N THR A 56 -1.87 -15.50 -21.99
CA THR A 56 -2.00 -15.91 -23.38
C THR A 56 -1.00 -17.03 -23.66
N PHE A 57 -1.50 -18.18 -24.06
CA PHE A 57 -0.71 -19.36 -24.35
C PHE A 57 -0.89 -19.77 -25.83
N GLY A 58 0.22 -19.94 -26.53
CA GLY A 58 0.22 -20.46 -27.90
C GLY A 58 -0.08 -21.96 -27.90
N ASP A 59 -1.02 -22.43 -28.71
CA ASP A 59 -1.45 -23.84 -28.72
C ASP A 59 -0.63 -24.74 -29.66
N GLY A 60 0.39 -24.20 -30.36
CA GLY A 60 1.36 -24.96 -31.15
C GLY A 60 0.83 -25.90 -32.23
N GLY A 61 -0.47 -26.10 -32.33
CA GLY A 61 -1.08 -27.09 -33.19
C GLY A 61 -2.03 -26.58 -34.28
N ALA A 62 -2.58 -25.39 -34.11
CA ALA A 62 -3.64 -24.88 -34.97
C ALA A 62 -3.15 -23.84 -36.03
N GLY A 63 -1.84 -23.70 -36.25
CA GLY A 63 -1.24 -22.74 -37.16
C GLY A 63 -0.73 -21.47 -36.52
N PRO A 64 -0.01 -20.62 -37.25
CA PRO A 64 0.52 -19.36 -36.74
C PRO A 64 -0.61 -18.43 -36.31
N GLY A 65 -0.69 -18.12 -35.01
CA GLY A 65 -1.65 -17.16 -34.46
C GLY A 65 -2.78 -17.73 -33.61
N SER A 66 -2.88 -19.06 -33.45
CA SER A 66 -3.82 -19.65 -32.50
C SER A 66 -3.29 -19.46 -31.08
N ARG A 67 -4.00 -18.67 -30.28
CA ARG A 67 -3.67 -18.39 -28.88
C ARG A 67 -4.90 -18.60 -27.99
N ASN A 68 -4.70 -19.33 -26.91
CA ASN A 68 -5.69 -19.48 -25.87
C ASN A 68 -5.48 -18.43 -24.78
N ASN A 69 -6.53 -17.71 -24.44
CA ASN A 69 -6.51 -16.72 -23.38
C ASN A 69 -7.18 -17.30 -22.14
N PHE A 70 -6.49 -17.23 -21.03
CA PHE A 70 -6.99 -17.65 -19.72
C PHE A 70 -6.93 -16.47 -18.78
N SER A 71 -8.03 -16.25 -18.06
CA SER A 71 -8.09 -15.23 -17.02
C SER A 71 -8.44 -15.89 -15.70
N THR A 72 -7.79 -15.46 -14.63
CA THR A 72 -8.10 -15.93 -13.29
C THR A 72 -8.03 -14.75 -12.31
N SER A 73 -8.89 -14.77 -11.31
CA SER A 73 -9.00 -13.67 -10.35
C SER A 73 -8.82 -14.19 -8.91
N PRO A 74 -7.58 -14.46 -8.48
CA PRO A 74 -7.30 -14.91 -7.14
C PRO A 74 -7.50 -13.78 -6.12
N SER A 75 -7.99 -14.17 -4.94
CA SER A 75 -8.06 -13.33 -3.75
C SER A 75 -7.25 -14.00 -2.64
N ASN A 76 -6.29 -13.27 -2.07
CA ASN A 76 -5.37 -13.83 -1.09
C ASN A 76 -5.05 -12.82 0.01
N GLY A 77 -4.69 -13.35 1.21
CA GLY A 77 -4.08 -12.55 2.25
C GLY A 77 -2.64 -12.20 1.91
N ILE A 78 -2.24 -10.97 2.18
CA ILE A 78 -0.88 -10.49 2.00
C ILE A 78 -0.30 -9.96 3.30
N PHE A 79 1.01 -10.01 3.40
CA PHE A 79 1.78 -9.35 4.45
C PHE A 79 3.07 -8.80 3.87
N GLY A 80 3.66 -7.84 4.57
CA GLY A 80 4.88 -7.24 4.07
C GLY A 80 5.46 -6.19 4.99
N PHE A 81 6.54 -5.60 4.51
CA PHE A 81 7.24 -4.52 5.16
C PHE A 81 7.23 -3.29 4.25
N HIS A 82 7.29 -2.13 4.87
CA HIS A 82 7.51 -0.88 4.16
C HIS A 82 8.52 -0.02 4.92
N ALA A 83 9.26 0.78 4.18
CA ALA A 83 10.21 1.74 4.73
C ALA A 83 10.24 2.99 3.87
N GLY A 84 10.49 4.12 4.49
CA GLY A 84 10.52 5.38 3.79
C GLY A 84 11.08 6.51 4.63
N ALA A 85 11.07 7.68 4.02
CA ALA A 85 11.39 8.93 4.69
C ALA A 85 10.46 10.02 4.16
N GLN A 86 10.08 10.92 5.03
CA GLN A 86 9.15 12.00 4.71
C GLN A 86 9.53 13.30 5.43
N TRP A 87 9.14 14.39 4.84
CA TRP A 87 9.38 15.75 5.32
C TRP A 87 8.07 16.52 5.33
N GLN A 88 7.80 17.18 6.45
CA GLN A 88 6.62 18.03 6.62
C GLN A 88 6.97 19.50 6.38
N TRP A 89 6.14 20.16 5.58
CA TRP A 89 6.19 21.59 5.35
C TRP A 89 4.79 22.17 5.53
N GLY A 90 4.56 22.83 6.66
CA GLY A 90 3.22 23.23 7.08
C GLY A 90 2.32 22.01 7.26
N ALA A 91 1.19 21.97 6.56
CA ALA A 91 0.29 20.82 6.55
C ALA A 91 0.66 19.76 5.50
N TRP A 92 1.56 20.07 4.57
CA TRP A 92 1.97 19.15 3.51
C TRP A 92 3.13 18.26 3.96
N VAL A 93 3.05 17.00 3.58
CA VAL A 93 4.08 15.99 3.85
C VAL A 93 4.51 15.38 2.52
N LEU A 94 5.79 15.50 2.20
CA LEU A 94 6.37 14.91 1.00
C LEU A 94 7.38 13.85 1.40
N GLY A 95 7.34 12.69 0.78
CA GLY A 95 8.24 11.59 1.07
C GLY A 95 8.42 10.62 -0.07
N ALA A 96 9.17 9.58 0.21
CA ALA A 96 9.31 8.41 -0.65
C ALA A 96 9.19 7.14 0.20
N GLU A 97 8.58 6.12 -0.38
CA GLU A 97 8.35 4.84 0.29
C GLU A 97 8.70 3.70 -0.64
N ALA A 98 9.29 2.65 -0.07
CA ALA A 98 9.43 1.35 -0.71
C ALA A 98 8.70 0.31 0.12
N ALA A 99 8.01 -0.63 -0.52
CA ALA A 99 7.33 -1.72 0.15
C ALA A 99 7.59 -3.04 -0.57
N LEU A 100 7.71 -4.10 0.23
CA LEU A 100 7.82 -5.48 -0.22
C LEU A 100 6.69 -6.28 0.41
N SER A 101 5.82 -6.84 -0.40
CA SER A 101 4.67 -7.63 0.04
C SER A 101 4.75 -9.05 -0.53
N GLY A 102 4.46 -10.03 0.32
CA GLY A 102 4.30 -11.43 -0.05
C GLY A 102 2.90 -11.92 0.28
N CYS A 103 2.55 -13.11 -0.15
CA CYS A 103 1.26 -13.70 0.13
C CYS A 103 1.34 -14.77 1.20
N PHE A 104 0.28 -14.86 2.00
CA PHE A 104 0.00 -16.06 2.77
C PHE A 104 -0.37 -17.18 1.77
N ASN A 105 0.25 -18.36 1.92
CA ASN A 105 0.00 -19.50 1.03
C ASN A 105 0.29 -19.25 -0.47
N GLU A 106 1.33 -18.46 -0.75
CA GLU A 106 1.96 -18.36 -2.07
C GLU A 106 1.09 -17.75 -3.20
N CYS A 107 0.01 -17.02 -2.92
CA CYS A 107 -0.92 -16.45 -3.92
C CYS A 107 -1.13 -17.39 -5.13
N LEU A 108 -1.43 -18.64 -4.84
CA LEU A 108 -1.65 -19.63 -5.88
C LEU A 108 -2.99 -19.40 -6.57
N SER A 109 -2.98 -19.33 -7.88
CA SER A 109 -4.21 -19.41 -8.66
C SER A 109 -4.08 -20.48 -9.73
N THR A 110 -5.15 -21.21 -9.94
CA THR A 110 -5.25 -22.19 -11.03
C THR A 110 -6.10 -21.60 -12.14
N SER A 111 -5.61 -21.67 -13.37
CA SER A 111 -6.42 -21.40 -14.55
C SER A 111 -7.14 -22.68 -15.03
N GLY A 112 -8.15 -22.50 -15.90
CA GLY A 112 -8.86 -23.64 -16.47
C GLY A 112 -8.00 -24.56 -17.33
N ASN A 113 -8.56 -25.71 -17.71
CA ASN A 113 -7.87 -26.68 -18.55
C ASN A 113 -7.50 -26.08 -19.91
N VAL A 114 -6.28 -26.30 -20.33
CA VAL A 114 -5.82 -25.97 -21.67
C VAL A 114 -6.28 -27.07 -22.63
N THR A 115 -6.80 -26.70 -23.78
CA THR A 115 -7.29 -27.66 -24.75
C THR A 115 -6.15 -28.40 -25.47
N THR A 116 -4.95 -27.84 -25.50
CA THR A 116 -3.77 -28.44 -26.15
C THR A 116 -2.48 -28.09 -25.39
N PRO A 117 -1.75 -29.05 -24.83
CA PRO A 117 -2.07 -30.49 -24.81
C PRO A 117 -3.28 -30.80 -23.91
N ALA A 118 -4.09 -31.74 -24.33
CA ALA A 118 -5.26 -32.17 -23.58
C ALA A 118 -4.90 -32.59 -22.15
N ASN A 119 -5.80 -32.34 -21.21
CA ASN A 119 -5.61 -32.66 -19.80
C ASN A 119 -4.50 -31.85 -19.11
N THR A 120 -4.25 -30.62 -19.54
CA THR A 120 -3.30 -29.72 -18.91
C THR A 120 -4.04 -28.58 -18.24
N PHE A 121 -3.66 -28.23 -17.03
CA PHE A 121 -4.07 -26.97 -16.39
C PHE A 121 -2.83 -26.14 -16.01
N LEU A 122 -3.02 -24.85 -15.95
CA LEU A 122 -1.94 -23.94 -15.62
C LEU A 122 -2.12 -23.41 -14.20
N GLN A 123 -1.03 -23.42 -13.46
CA GLN A 123 -0.94 -22.81 -12.13
C GLN A 123 -0.11 -21.54 -12.21
N HIS A 124 -0.62 -20.46 -11.62
CA HIS A 124 0.10 -19.21 -11.49
C HIS A 124 0.33 -18.89 -10.03
N LYS A 125 1.48 -18.32 -9.75
CA LYS A 125 1.90 -17.94 -8.41
C LYS A 125 2.58 -16.58 -8.47
N ILE A 126 2.03 -15.62 -7.72
CA ILE A 126 2.70 -14.35 -7.44
C ILE A 126 3.49 -14.55 -6.16
N THR A 127 4.82 -14.46 -6.23
CA THR A 127 5.67 -14.74 -5.07
C THR A 127 5.84 -13.51 -4.19
N ASN A 128 6.09 -12.37 -4.82
CA ASN A 128 6.24 -11.10 -4.12
C ASN A 128 5.92 -9.93 -5.06
N LEU A 129 5.53 -8.82 -4.45
CA LEU A 129 5.30 -7.55 -5.09
C LEU A 129 6.19 -6.51 -4.40
N PHE A 130 7.04 -5.87 -5.17
CA PHE A 130 7.85 -4.73 -4.75
C PHE A 130 7.28 -3.45 -5.35
N THR A 131 7.12 -2.42 -4.52
CA THR A 131 6.67 -1.09 -4.96
C THR A 131 7.62 -0.03 -4.42
N VAL A 132 7.89 1.01 -5.21
CA VAL A 132 8.69 2.16 -4.77
C VAL A 132 8.23 3.42 -5.49
N GLY A 133 8.09 4.51 -4.74
CA GLY A 133 7.68 5.78 -5.33
C GLY A 133 7.52 6.92 -4.32
N PRO A 134 7.18 8.11 -4.83
CA PRO A 134 6.85 9.26 -4.01
C PRO A 134 5.55 9.05 -3.22
N ARG A 135 5.46 9.78 -2.12
CA ARG A 135 4.30 9.85 -1.24
C ARG A 135 4.02 11.32 -0.91
N LEU A 136 2.80 11.76 -1.17
CA LEU A 136 2.33 13.11 -0.86
C LEU A 136 1.20 13.02 0.15
N GLY A 137 1.36 13.66 1.30
CA GLY A 137 0.39 13.68 2.38
C GLY A 137 -0.08 15.08 2.74
N TYR A 138 -1.24 15.13 3.37
CA TYR A 138 -1.75 16.30 4.05
C TYR A 138 -2.09 15.92 5.49
N ALA A 139 -1.42 16.57 6.44
CA ALA A 139 -1.50 16.27 7.86
C ALA A 139 -2.24 17.37 8.62
N TRP A 140 -3.11 16.94 9.52
CA TRP A 140 -3.72 17.80 10.52
C TRP A 140 -3.70 17.08 11.86
N ASP A 141 -2.96 17.63 12.77
CA ASP A 141 -2.77 17.05 14.11
C ASP A 141 -2.21 15.62 14.04
N ARG A 142 -2.91 14.64 14.58
CA ARG A 142 -2.54 13.22 14.61
C ARG A 142 -2.87 12.45 13.35
N PHE A 143 -3.55 13.05 12.42
CA PHE A 143 -4.09 12.38 11.24
C PHE A 143 -3.43 12.90 9.97
N MET A 144 -3.12 12.01 9.06
CA MET A 144 -2.58 12.33 7.74
C MET A 144 -3.26 11.48 6.69
N VAL A 145 -3.78 12.11 5.63
CA VAL A 145 -4.15 11.42 4.39
C VAL A 145 -3.01 11.51 3.40
N PHE A 146 -2.83 10.49 2.58
CA PHE A 146 -1.77 10.50 1.59
C PHE A 146 -2.18 9.82 0.28
N ALA A 147 -1.51 10.24 -0.79
CA ALA A 147 -1.47 9.57 -2.07
C ALA A 147 -0.05 9.09 -2.35
N THR A 148 0.07 7.98 -3.06
CA THR A 148 1.34 7.36 -3.43
C THR A 148 1.23 6.77 -4.82
N GLY A 149 2.36 6.63 -5.51
CA GLY A 149 2.39 6.00 -6.82
C GLY A 149 3.82 5.89 -7.32
N GLY A 150 4.06 5.02 -8.27
CA GLY A 150 5.40 4.84 -8.79
C GLY A 150 5.60 3.50 -9.48
N TYR A 151 6.79 2.95 -9.31
CA TYR A 151 7.22 1.71 -9.92
C TYR A 151 6.75 0.49 -9.12
N ALA A 152 6.22 -0.51 -9.84
CA ALA A 152 5.85 -1.82 -9.29
C ALA A 152 6.60 -2.93 -10.02
N SER A 153 6.99 -3.97 -9.29
CA SER A 153 7.60 -5.18 -9.86
C SER A 153 7.08 -6.41 -9.12
N ALA A 154 6.56 -7.38 -9.88
CA ALA A 154 6.07 -8.65 -9.34
C ALA A 154 6.85 -9.82 -9.93
N ASN A 155 7.17 -10.81 -9.10
CA ASN A 155 7.70 -12.09 -9.56
C ASN A 155 6.55 -13.06 -9.75
N LEU A 156 6.30 -13.45 -10.99
CA LEU A 156 5.29 -14.41 -11.38
C LEU A 156 5.95 -15.73 -11.71
N LYS A 157 5.38 -16.82 -11.20
CA LYS A 157 5.74 -18.18 -11.57
C LYS A 157 4.53 -18.84 -12.21
N THR A 158 4.77 -19.64 -13.22
CA THR A 158 3.73 -20.45 -13.86
C THR A 158 4.21 -21.88 -14.00
N SER A 159 3.30 -22.81 -13.85
CA SER A 159 3.57 -24.24 -14.01
C SER A 159 2.45 -24.87 -14.81
N ALA A 160 2.80 -25.72 -15.77
CA ALA A 160 1.86 -26.58 -16.48
C ALA A 160 1.76 -27.91 -15.74
N CYS A 161 0.56 -28.31 -15.39
CA CYS A 161 0.28 -29.51 -14.59
C CYS A 161 -0.71 -30.41 -15.33
N SER A 162 -0.59 -31.73 -15.16
CA SER A 162 -1.55 -32.68 -15.68
C SER A 162 -2.83 -32.69 -14.85
N SER A 163 -3.98 -32.54 -15.48
CA SER A 163 -5.29 -32.68 -14.82
C SER A 163 -5.62 -34.14 -14.44
N VAL A 164 -4.91 -35.11 -15.01
CA VAL A 164 -5.10 -36.53 -14.71
C VAL A 164 -4.31 -36.96 -13.48
N THR A 165 -3.06 -36.54 -13.37
CA THR A 165 -2.16 -36.97 -12.29
C THR A 165 -1.96 -35.89 -11.22
N GLY A 166 -2.31 -34.63 -11.49
CA GLY A 166 -2.03 -33.50 -10.63
C GLY A 166 -0.55 -33.09 -10.59
N LEU A 167 0.30 -33.75 -11.36
CA LEU A 167 1.76 -33.52 -11.34
C LEU A 167 2.15 -32.40 -12.31
N CYS A 168 3.09 -31.57 -11.87
CA CYS A 168 3.66 -30.45 -12.62
C CYS A 168 5.14 -30.75 -12.91
N ASP A 169 5.44 -31.91 -13.50
CA ASP A 169 6.79 -32.35 -13.78
C ASP A 169 7.05 -32.55 -15.29
N GLN A 170 8.32 -32.51 -15.67
CA GLN A 170 8.76 -32.67 -17.05
C GLN A 170 8.49 -34.10 -17.58
N ASN A 171 8.51 -35.12 -16.72
CA ASN A 171 8.29 -36.48 -17.13
C ASN A 171 6.87 -36.72 -17.59
N THR A 172 5.88 -36.10 -16.92
CA THR A 172 4.46 -36.15 -17.30
C THR A 172 4.23 -35.55 -18.71
N PHE A 173 5.07 -34.61 -19.14
CA PHE A 173 4.95 -33.92 -20.44
C PHE A 173 6.02 -34.29 -21.45
N GLY A 174 6.67 -35.46 -21.32
CA GLY A 174 7.62 -35.95 -22.30
C GLY A 174 8.89 -35.09 -22.43
N GLY A 175 9.40 -34.55 -21.33
CA GLY A 175 10.61 -33.75 -21.28
C GLY A 175 10.45 -32.28 -21.66
N ARG A 176 9.22 -31.81 -21.79
CA ARG A 176 8.94 -30.39 -22.08
C ARG A 176 9.10 -29.53 -20.84
N ASN A 177 9.42 -28.25 -21.03
CA ASN A 177 9.46 -27.29 -19.95
C ASN A 177 8.04 -27.04 -19.42
N VAL A 178 7.83 -27.29 -18.13
CA VAL A 178 6.53 -27.12 -17.47
C VAL A 178 6.52 -25.97 -16.48
N ASN A 179 7.67 -25.38 -16.20
CA ASN A 179 7.85 -24.32 -15.23
C ASN A 179 8.50 -23.11 -15.85
N GLY A 180 7.96 -21.95 -15.55
CA GLY A 180 8.51 -20.65 -15.95
C GLY A 180 8.43 -19.63 -14.83
N ALA A 181 9.29 -18.65 -14.93
CA ALA A 181 9.28 -17.51 -14.02
C ALA A 181 9.56 -16.22 -14.81
N SER A 182 8.80 -15.19 -14.55
CA SER A 182 9.04 -13.87 -15.08
C SER A 182 9.01 -12.82 -13.99
N ARG A 183 9.81 -11.77 -14.18
CA ARG A 183 9.72 -10.55 -13.38
C ARG A 183 9.01 -9.50 -14.22
N ASN A 184 7.77 -9.27 -13.92
CA ASN A 184 6.97 -8.25 -14.56
C ASN A 184 7.15 -6.91 -13.85
N THR A 185 7.13 -5.83 -14.63
CA THR A 185 7.35 -4.48 -14.13
C THR A 185 6.28 -3.56 -14.68
N GLY A 186 5.88 -2.59 -13.89
CA GLY A 186 4.86 -1.64 -14.26
C GLY A 186 4.73 -0.51 -13.25
N TRP A 187 3.52 -0.10 -12.97
CA TRP A 187 3.22 1.02 -12.11
C TRP A 187 2.24 0.63 -11.00
N TYR A 188 2.22 1.43 -9.97
CA TYR A 188 1.16 1.41 -8.97
C TYR A 188 0.71 2.82 -8.64
N ALA A 189 -0.52 2.94 -8.16
CA ALA A 189 -1.07 4.16 -7.60
C ALA A 189 -1.99 3.80 -6.43
N GLY A 190 -2.02 4.64 -5.42
CA GLY A 190 -2.82 4.36 -4.25
C GLY A 190 -2.91 5.55 -3.31
N GLY A 191 -3.52 5.30 -2.17
CA GLY A 191 -3.64 6.28 -1.12
C GLY A 191 -4.21 5.67 0.14
N GLY A 192 -4.18 6.44 1.20
CA GLY A 192 -4.63 5.97 2.49
C GLY A 192 -4.58 7.05 3.55
N PHE A 193 -4.60 6.60 4.78
CA PHE A 193 -4.42 7.47 5.92
C PHE A 193 -3.57 6.80 6.98
N ASP A 194 -2.86 7.62 7.75
CA ASP A 194 -2.13 7.23 8.96
C ASP A 194 -2.62 8.07 10.15
N TYR A 195 -2.72 7.43 11.29
CA TYR A 195 -3.05 8.04 12.57
C TYR A 195 -1.93 7.81 13.58
N MET A 196 -1.42 8.87 14.20
CA MET A 196 -0.37 8.80 15.21
C MET A 196 -0.97 8.40 16.57
N VAL A 197 -0.91 7.10 16.87
CA VAL A 197 -1.47 6.53 18.10
C VAL A 197 -0.60 6.82 19.31
N HIS A 198 0.71 6.91 19.12
CA HIS A 198 1.66 7.22 20.18
C HIS A 198 2.72 8.18 19.67
N LYS A 199 2.99 9.23 20.45
CA LYS A 199 4.10 10.15 20.26
C LYS A 199 5.09 9.97 21.40
N GLY A 200 6.25 9.42 21.10
CA GLY A 200 7.31 9.19 22.05
C GLY A 200 8.46 10.20 21.93
N PRO A 201 9.44 10.15 22.82
CA PRO A 201 10.61 11.04 22.75
C PRO A 201 11.61 10.68 21.64
N LEU A 202 11.64 9.41 21.19
CA LEU A 202 12.57 8.92 20.18
C LEU A 202 11.84 8.44 18.92
N VAL A 203 10.68 7.82 19.11
CA VAL A 203 9.91 7.23 18.01
C VAL A 203 8.42 7.48 18.19
N ASP A 204 7.73 7.63 17.10
CA ASP A 204 6.27 7.71 17.03
C ASP A 204 5.72 6.41 16.46
N VAL A 205 4.53 6.00 16.89
CA VAL A 205 3.83 4.83 16.38
C VAL A 205 2.59 5.27 15.62
N LEU A 206 2.46 4.77 14.39
CA LEU A 206 1.38 5.11 13.48
C LEU A 206 0.59 3.84 13.13
N LEU A 207 -0.72 3.96 13.06
CA LEU A 207 -1.62 2.97 12.48
C LEU A 207 -2.30 3.57 11.26
N GLY A 208 -2.40 2.80 10.20
CA GLY A 208 -2.99 3.29 8.96
C GLY A 208 -3.70 2.22 8.16
N LEU A 209 -4.43 2.69 7.17
CA LEU A 209 -5.02 1.88 6.10
C LEU A 209 -4.59 2.45 4.76
N GLU A 210 -4.32 1.56 3.82
CA GLU A 210 -3.90 1.92 2.47
C GLU A 210 -4.58 1.03 1.44
N TYR A 211 -5.01 1.66 0.36
CA TYR A 211 -5.43 1.03 -0.88
C TYR A 211 -4.40 1.29 -1.95
N GLN A 212 -4.05 0.26 -2.73
CA GLN A 212 -3.18 0.37 -3.91
C GLN A 212 -3.79 -0.41 -5.07
N HIS A 213 -3.73 0.17 -6.25
CA HIS A 213 -3.91 -0.51 -7.52
C HIS A 213 -2.54 -0.69 -8.18
N TYR A 214 -2.25 -1.86 -8.74
CA TYR A 214 -1.02 -2.12 -9.49
C TYR A 214 -1.31 -2.77 -10.83
N ASP A 215 -0.47 -2.47 -11.82
CA ASP A 215 -0.45 -3.10 -13.14
C ASP A 215 1.01 -3.32 -13.53
N VAL A 216 1.42 -4.60 -13.57
CA VAL A 216 2.81 -4.98 -13.88
C VAL A 216 2.99 -5.45 -15.32
N GLY A 217 2.03 -5.13 -16.19
CA GLY A 217 2.13 -5.40 -17.63
C GLY A 217 2.31 -6.88 -17.98
N SER A 218 2.58 -7.13 -19.25
CA SER A 218 2.75 -8.47 -19.80
C SER A 218 4.22 -8.77 -20.10
N LYS A 219 4.66 -9.99 -19.76
CA LYS A 219 5.96 -10.53 -20.15
C LYS A 219 5.87 -12.00 -20.50
N ASN A 220 6.73 -12.43 -21.40
CA ASN A 220 6.93 -13.84 -21.69
C ASN A 220 7.47 -14.56 -20.46
N ALA A 221 6.76 -15.57 -20.00
CA ALA A 221 7.08 -16.34 -18.81
C ALA A 221 7.91 -17.58 -19.10
N PHE A 222 7.55 -18.32 -20.15
CA PHE A 222 8.29 -19.52 -20.58
C PHE A 222 7.85 -19.99 -21.97
N CYS A 223 8.69 -20.81 -22.57
CA CYS A 223 8.38 -21.60 -23.72
C CYS A 223 8.21 -23.08 -23.36
N PHE A 224 7.10 -23.68 -23.73
CA PHE A 224 6.75 -25.07 -23.41
C PHE A 224 7.62 -26.09 -24.16
N ASN A 225 8.10 -25.77 -25.36
CA ASN A 225 8.96 -26.61 -26.16
C ASN A 225 10.44 -26.22 -26.01
N PRO A 226 11.38 -27.18 -25.82
CA PRO A 226 12.80 -26.87 -25.90
C PRO A 226 13.16 -26.18 -27.21
N GLY A 227 13.87 -25.05 -27.13
CA GLY A 227 14.32 -24.30 -28.30
C GLY A 227 13.31 -23.33 -28.94
N CYS A 228 12.14 -23.12 -28.33
CA CYS A 228 11.26 -22.06 -28.79
C CYS A 228 11.76 -20.67 -28.33
N ASN A 229 11.45 -19.66 -29.11
CA ASN A 229 11.73 -18.26 -28.80
C ASN A 229 10.45 -17.53 -28.40
N PRO A 230 10.54 -16.39 -27.67
CA PRO A 230 9.41 -15.51 -27.43
C PRO A 230 8.67 -15.15 -28.73
N GLY A 231 7.34 -15.24 -28.73
CA GLY A 231 6.52 -15.05 -29.93
C GLY A 231 6.28 -16.32 -30.74
N SER A 232 6.83 -17.48 -30.31
CA SER A 232 6.56 -18.76 -30.96
C SER A 232 5.15 -19.28 -30.62
N ALA A 233 4.68 -20.28 -31.36
CA ALA A 233 3.38 -20.92 -31.12
C ALA A 233 3.27 -21.66 -29.76
N TRP A 234 4.35 -21.71 -28.97
CA TRP A 234 4.43 -22.42 -27.69
C TRP A 234 4.87 -21.53 -26.53
N ASP A 235 4.80 -20.24 -26.69
CA ASP A 235 5.16 -19.30 -25.64
C ASP A 235 3.95 -18.98 -24.73
N ALA A 236 4.25 -18.51 -23.53
CA ALA A 236 3.26 -18.08 -22.56
C ALA A 236 3.58 -16.66 -22.10
N ASP A 237 2.67 -15.74 -22.39
CA ASP A 237 2.73 -14.37 -21.89
C ASP A 237 1.86 -14.25 -20.65
N LEU A 238 2.41 -13.66 -19.60
CA LEU A 238 1.72 -13.41 -18.33
C LEU A 238 1.61 -11.92 -18.07
N SER A 239 0.42 -11.46 -17.74
CA SER A 239 0.18 -10.13 -17.20
C SER A 239 -0.55 -10.23 -15.86
N ALA A 240 -0.30 -9.30 -14.97
CA ALA A 240 -0.99 -9.24 -13.69
C ALA A 240 -1.30 -7.80 -13.31
N LYS A 241 -2.53 -7.59 -12.88
CA LYS A 241 -3.01 -6.34 -12.27
C LYS A 241 -3.87 -6.68 -11.07
N GLY A 242 -4.02 -5.75 -10.16
CA GLY A 242 -4.83 -6.02 -8.98
C GLY A 242 -4.92 -4.86 -8.02
N ASP A 243 -5.72 -5.10 -7.01
CA ASP A 243 -6.04 -4.18 -5.95
C ASP A 243 -5.58 -4.76 -4.61
N ILE A 244 -5.09 -3.90 -3.74
CA ILE A 244 -4.62 -4.25 -2.41
C ILE A 244 -5.28 -3.32 -1.40
N VAL A 245 -5.81 -3.88 -0.33
CA VAL A 245 -6.19 -3.15 0.88
C VAL A 245 -5.38 -3.71 2.03
N ARG A 246 -4.65 -2.86 2.74
CA ARG A 246 -3.78 -3.28 3.84
C ARG A 246 -3.84 -2.33 5.04
N ALA A 247 -3.82 -2.91 6.23
CA ALA A 247 -3.53 -2.21 7.46
C ALA A 247 -2.01 -2.04 7.61
N ARG A 248 -1.60 -0.93 8.20
CA ARG A 248 -0.20 -0.54 8.37
C ARG A 248 0.09 -0.25 9.85
N LEU A 249 1.17 -0.81 10.35
CA LEU A 249 1.77 -0.45 11.62
C LEU A 249 3.17 0.11 11.33
N THR A 250 3.39 1.38 11.65
CA THR A 250 4.61 2.10 11.28
C THR A 250 5.27 2.68 12.53
N ILE A 251 6.57 2.52 12.63
CA ILE A 251 7.42 3.18 13.62
C ILE A 251 8.22 4.24 12.88
N LYS A 252 8.05 5.50 13.29
CA LYS A 252 8.70 6.66 12.69
C LYS A 252 9.69 7.25 13.68
N THR A 253 10.92 7.51 13.24
CA THR A 253 11.89 8.28 14.03
C THR A 253 11.46 9.74 14.07
N GLN A 254 11.78 10.43 15.15
CA GLN A 254 11.63 11.87 15.18
C GLN A 254 12.64 12.50 14.21
N GLY A 255 12.15 13.32 13.29
CA GLY A 255 13.03 14.13 12.45
C GLY A 255 13.74 15.13 13.33
N TYR A 256 15.08 15.20 13.24
CA TYR A 256 15.77 16.38 13.68
C TYR A 256 15.38 17.50 12.72
N GLY A 257 14.28 18.18 13.02
CA GLY A 257 13.91 19.38 12.29
C GLY A 257 15.07 20.35 12.41
N PHE A 258 15.64 20.73 11.28
CA PHE A 258 16.44 21.94 11.25
C PHE A 258 15.46 23.08 11.55
N TYR A 259 15.29 23.38 12.83
CA TYR A 259 14.67 24.61 13.25
C TYR A 259 15.61 25.72 12.79
N TYR A 260 15.35 26.30 11.63
CA TYR A 260 15.79 27.65 11.37
C TYR A 260 15.06 28.54 12.40
N ARG A 261 15.83 28.99 13.37
CA ARG A 261 15.45 30.11 14.24
C ARG A 261 15.36 31.38 13.41
#